data_ab7d63b7e21ec9fb9ef49121a16b3f4f
#
_entry.id   ab7d63b7e21ec9fb9ef49121a16b3f4f
#
_cell.length_a   1.000
_cell.length_b   1.000
_cell.length_c   1.000
_cell.angle_alpha   90.00
_cell.angle_beta   90.00
_cell.angle_gamma   90.00
#
_symmetry.space_group_name_H-M   'P 1'
#
loop_
_entity.id
_entity.type
_entity.pdbx_description
1 polymer ?
#
loop_
_entity_poly.entity_id
_entity_poly.type
_entity_poly.pdbx_seq_one_letter_code
_entity_poly.pdbx_strand_id
1 'polypeptide(L)'
;MQPISSQEAARPRWLPGVLIGLCAAQPLLDVLSFWTQTLGRGTSISLALRMLLLAAAAVLAFVLSDRRRAYLILCGVLAVFWSAHMLACRRVGYANPVSDLTNFIRVAQLPVYTFSLITLFRRTPRFLDVLEDACTINLYLIAAVTLVSVLTGTCMPTYAKFRIGWCGWFWLPNSQSAILGVLTVIALLAAVRRGKLPAAVMHCIVGFALLFLLGTRLAYAEIFGIAAGVCLSMALTRQWNVRALAVVLLCAALCGGLYHQSPMYRNRQAYAESVSEQQQAAEDLGVSEQETRDALYWKYQRVAVERFGLENVEHAFHDSTDISVIGDIRLTKLVYCRLLMAELPATSRLFGFELDATRCQGAIFDAENDFHGVYYLYGLTGLVLLAGFLLFFAGRALWRMAREPRRLSLIHI
;
A
#
# COMPACT_ATOMS: atom_id res chain seq x y z
N MET A 1 7.88 -6.86 45.04
CA MET A 1 8.78 -7.15 43.91
C MET A 1 8.59 -8.64 43.55
N GLN A 2 7.89 -8.96 42.49
CA GLN A 2 7.85 -10.33 41.98
C GLN A 2 9.21 -10.67 41.37
N PRO A 3 9.79 -11.85 41.58
CA PRO A 3 11.05 -12.24 40.97
C PRO A 3 10.88 -12.24 39.42
N ILE A 4 11.79 -11.56 38.75
CA ILE A 4 11.90 -11.56 37.28
C ILE A 4 11.98 -13.03 36.87
N SER A 5 10.97 -13.49 36.12
CA SER A 5 10.92 -14.88 35.66
C SER A 5 12.17 -15.16 34.80
N SER A 6 12.73 -16.36 34.92
CA SER A 6 13.94 -16.78 34.22
C SER A 6 13.83 -16.64 32.68
N GLN A 7 12.63 -16.47 32.13
CA GLN A 7 12.37 -16.16 30.73
C GLN A 7 12.68 -14.71 30.33
N GLU A 8 12.69 -13.74 31.27
CA GLU A 8 13.05 -12.35 30.98
C GLU A 8 14.56 -12.15 30.85
N ALA A 9 15.36 -12.97 31.53
CA ALA A 9 16.82 -12.89 31.49
C ALA A 9 17.44 -13.28 30.13
N ALA A 10 16.71 -13.99 29.27
CA ALA A 10 17.21 -14.52 27.98
C ALA A 10 16.87 -13.62 26.77
N ARG A 11 16.30 -12.44 26.98
CA ARG A 11 15.89 -11.55 25.85
C ARG A 11 17.07 -10.72 25.37
N PRO A 12 17.41 -10.75 24.05
CA PRO A 12 18.57 -10.04 23.50
C PRO A 12 18.41 -8.52 23.66
N ARG A 13 19.33 -7.87 24.37
CA ARG A 13 19.29 -6.40 24.59
C ARG A 13 19.46 -5.57 23.32
N TRP A 14 20.07 -6.14 22.28
CA TRP A 14 20.30 -5.49 20.99
C TRP A 14 19.07 -5.51 20.06
N LEU A 15 18.09 -6.40 20.32
CA LEU A 15 16.94 -6.64 19.45
C LEU A 15 16.05 -5.38 19.23
N PRO A 16 15.77 -4.54 20.25
CA PRO A 16 15.04 -3.29 20.03
C PRO A 16 15.68 -2.37 19.00
N GLY A 17 17.00 -2.17 19.08
CA GLY A 17 17.72 -1.34 18.11
C GLY A 17 17.69 -1.89 16.69
N VAL A 18 17.81 -3.21 16.54
CA VAL A 18 17.70 -3.89 15.24
C VAL A 18 16.29 -3.72 14.64
N LEU A 19 15.24 -3.86 15.46
CA LEU A 19 13.86 -3.69 14.99
C LEU A 19 13.59 -2.25 14.53
N ILE A 20 14.02 -1.27 15.30
CA ILE A 20 13.91 0.15 14.91
C ILE A 20 14.68 0.38 13.61
N GLY A 21 15.90 -0.15 13.50
CA GLY A 21 16.72 -0.04 12.29
C GLY A 21 16.09 -0.70 11.07
N LEU A 22 15.52 -1.90 11.22
CA LEU A 22 14.79 -2.59 10.13
C LEU A 22 13.56 -1.78 9.66
N CYS A 23 12.83 -1.19 10.59
CA CYS A 23 11.69 -0.33 10.25
C CYS A 23 12.14 0.96 9.57
N ALA A 24 13.16 1.65 10.11
CA ALA A 24 13.68 2.91 9.56
C ALA A 24 14.37 2.72 8.19
N ALA A 25 14.90 1.55 7.91
CA ALA A 25 15.47 1.24 6.60
C ALA A 25 14.43 1.26 5.47
N GLN A 26 13.15 0.97 5.74
CA GLN A 26 12.13 0.86 4.69
C GLN A 26 11.94 2.20 3.93
N PRO A 27 11.61 3.34 4.56
CA PRO A 27 11.49 4.61 3.85
C PRO A 27 12.81 5.07 3.22
N LEU A 28 13.97 4.73 3.79
CA LEU A 28 15.27 5.04 3.17
C LEU A 28 15.49 4.25 1.88
N LEU A 29 15.02 3.00 1.81
CA LEU A 29 15.04 2.21 0.58
C LEU A 29 14.06 2.74 -0.48
N ASP A 30 12.94 3.34 -0.07
CA ASP A 30 12.04 4.04 -1.00
C ASP A 30 12.75 5.27 -1.60
N VAL A 31 13.43 6.06 -0.79
CA VAL A 31 14.26 7.20 -1.25
C VAL A 31 15.38 6.74 -2.18
N LEU A 32 16.08 5.66 -1.83
CA LEU A 32 17.10 5.06 -2.70
C LEU A 32 16.51 4.61 -4.03
N SER A 33 15.33 3.98 -4.00
CA SER A 33 14.59 3.56 -5.21
C SER A 33 14.25 4.76 -6.08
N PHE A 34 13.78 5.85 -5.49
CA PHE A 34 13.48 7.09 -6.20
C PHE A 34 14.72 7.63 -6.94
N TRP A 35 15.84 7.79 -6.25
CA TRP A 35 17.05 8.34 -6.85
C TRP A 35 17.68 7.41 -7.88
N THR A 36 17.70 6.10 -7.65
CA THR A 36 18.24 5.15 -8.63
C THR A 36 17.43 5.14 -9.93
N GLN A 37 16.10 5.28 -9.84
CA GLN A 37 15.25 5.42 -11.03
C GLN A 37 15.45 6.75 -11.73
N THR A 38 15.46 7.86 -10.98
CA THR A 38 15.67 9.21 -11.52
C THR A 38 17.02 9.32 -12.24
N LEU A 39 18.05 8.62 -11.75
CA LEU A 39 19.37 8.56 -12.37
C LEU A 39 19.48 7.49 -13.50
N GLY A 40 18.38 6.89 -13.90
CA GLY A 40 18.35 5.88 -14.98
C GLY A 40 19.00 4.53 -14.65
N ARG A 41 19.33 4.28 -13.37
CA ARG A 41 19.97 3.02 -12.90
C ARG A 41 18.97 1.90 -12.57
N GLY A 42 17.66 2.16 -12.72
CA GLY A 42 16.59 1.23 -12.38
C GLY A 42 16.45 0.95 -10.89
N THR A 43 15.60 -0.03 -10.54
CA THR A 43 15.27 -0.37 -9.15
C THR A 43 16.03 -1.58 -8.58
N SER A 44 16.95 -2.17 -9.34
CA SER A 44 17.58 -3.45 -8.99
C SER A 44 18.34 -3.39 -7.66
N ILE A 45 19.03 -2.28 -7.37
CA ILE A 45 19.80 -2.10 -6.13
C ILE A 45 18.86 -2.05 -4.92
N SER A 46 17.82 -1.23 -4.96
CA SER A 46 16.87 -1.11 -3.86
C SER A 46 16.09 -2.41 -3.64
N LEU A 47 15.76 -3.13 -4.71
CA LEU A 47 15.12 -4.45 -4.64
C LEU A 47 16.04 -5.48 -3.98
N ALA A 48 17.31 -5.55 -4.37
CA ALA A 48 18.28 -6.47 -3.78
C ALA A 48 18.45 -6.21 -2.27
N LEU A 49 18.54 -4.94 -1.86
CA LEU A 49 18.63 -4.58 -0.44
C LEU A 49 17.35 -4.93 0.34
N ARG A 50 16.16 -4.75 -0.26
CA ARG A 50 14.89 -5.18 0.36
C ARG A 50 14.84 -6.69 0.55
N MET A 51 15.29 -7.46 -0.45
CA MET A 51 15.37 -8.92 -0.36
C MET A 51 16.35 -9.35 0.75
N LEU A 52 17.49 -8.68 0.86
CA LEU A 52 18.47 -8.96 1.91
C LEU A 52 17.88 -8.67 3.31
N LEU A 53 17.19 -7.54 3.48
CA LEU A 53 16.54 -7.20 4.75
C LEU A 53 15.40 -8.18 5.10
N LEU A 54 14.61 -8.60 4.11
CA LEU A 54 13.57 -9.62 4.30
C LEU A 54 14.19 -10.95 4.76
N ALA A 55 15.23 -11.40 4.06
CA ALA A 55 15.93 -12.62 4.40
C ALA A 55 16.57 -12.53 5.80
N ALA A 56 17.22 -11.41 6.13
CA ALA A 56 17.81 -11.20 7.46
C ALA A 56 16.73 -11.22 8.56
N ALA A 57 15.59 -10.54 8.36
CA ALA A 57 14.48 -10.57 9.30
C ALA A 57 13.89 -11.97 9.48
N ALA A 58 13.73 -12.73 8.37
CA ALA A 58 13.19 -14.09 8.40
C ALA A 58 14.15 -15.07 9.09
N VAL A 59 15.44 -15.01 8.77
CA VAL A 59 16.48 -15.85 9.41
C VAL A 59 16.56 -15.54 10.91
N LEU A 60 16.63 -14.27 11.28
CA LEU A 60 16.67 -13.85 12.67
C LEU A 60 15.44 -14.33 13.44
N ALA A 61 14.25 -14.19 12.84
CA ALA A 61 13.02 -14.67 13.45
C ALA A 61 12.99 -16.18 13.56
N PHE A 62 13.47 -16.91 12.55
CA PHE A 62 13.56 -18.37 12.59
C PHE A 62 14.51 -18.86 13.71
N VAL A 63 15.68 -18.23 13.85
CA VAL A 63 16.65 -18.57 14.89
C VAL A 63 16.07 -18.32 16.28
N LEU A 64 15.41 -17.18 16.47
CA LEU A 64 14.83 -16.78 17.76
C LEU A 64 13.46 -17.42 18.06
N SER A 65 12.86 -18.14 17.11
CA SER A 65 11.53 -18.72 17.25
C SER A 65 11.52 -20.05 18.00
N ASP A 66 10.56 -20.21 18.91
CA ASP A 66 10.23 -21.52 19.48
C ASP A 66 9.39 -22.38 18.52
N ARG A 67 8.82 -21.76 17.48
CA ARG A 67 7.90 -22.38 16.52
C ARG A 67 8.53 -22.49 15.12
N ARG A 68 9.76 -23.00 15.05
CA ARG A 68 10.49 -23.15 13.77
C ARG A 68 9.72 -23.94 12.72
N ARG A 69 8.94 -24.96 13.14
CA ARG A 69 8.07 -25.74 12.25
C ARG A 69 7.06 -24.87 11.49
N ALA A 70 6.51 -23.82 12.13
CA ALA A 70 5.56 -22.92 11.46
C ALA A 70 6.20 -22.14 10.31
N TYR A 71 7.47 -21.75 10.43
CA TYR A 71 8.21 -21.11 9.34
C TYR A 71 8.48 -22.07 8.19
N LEU A 72 8.85 -23.33 8.49
CA LEU A 72 9.05 -24.36 7.47
C LEU A 72 7.75 -24.67 6.73
N ILE A 73 6.63 -24.73 7.45
CA ILE A 73 5.31 -24.90 6.83
C ILE A 73 4.98 -23.70 5.94
N LEU A 74 5.19 -22.46 6.40
CA LEU A 74 4.96 -21.26 5.59
C LEU A 74 5.81 -21.29 4.31
N CYS A 75 7.10 -21.57 4.42
CA CYS A 75 7.99 -21.69 3.26
C CYS A 75 7.53 -22.81 2.31
N GLY A 76 7.13 -23.97 2.85
CA GLY A 76 6.60 -25.09 2.08
C GLY A 76 5.32 -24.73 1.32
N VAL A 77 4.37 -24.07 1.98
CA VAL A 77 3.12 -23.59 1.34
C VAL A 77 3.41 -22.60 0.22
N LEU A 78 4.29 -21.63 0.46
CA LEU A 78 4.67 -20.65 -0.56
C LEU A 78 5.39 -21.31 -1.74
N ALA A 79 6.29 -22.26 -1.49
CA ALA A 79 7.02 -22.99 -2.54
C ALA A 79 6.09 -23.87 -3.38
N VAL A 80 5.19 -24.62 -2.74
CA VAL A 80 4.20 -25.47 -3.43
C VAL A 80 3.24 -24.63 -4.26
N PHE A 81 2.75 -23.52 -3.69
CA PHE A 81 1.88 -22.61 -4.41
C PHE A 81 2.55 -22.02 -5.65
N TRP A 82 3.78 -21.48 -5.49
CA TRP A 82 4.52 -20.91 -6.62
C TRP A 82 4.83 -21.95 -7.70
N SER A 83 5.17 -23.19 -7.30
CA SER A 83 5.41 -24.28 -8.25
C SER A 83 4.15 -24.65 -9.04
N ALA A 84 2.97 -24.68 -8.39
CA ALA A 84 1.69 -24.94 -9.06
C ALA A 84 1.32 -23.79 -10.02
N HIS A 85 1.52 -22.54 -9.61
CA HIS A 85 1.35 -21.36 -10.43
C HIS A 85 2.24 -21.42 -11.69
N MET A 86 3.55 -21.67 -11.54
CA MET A 86 4.48 -21.79 -12.67
C MET A 86 4.13 -22.93 -13.62
N LEU A 87 3.61 -24.05 -13.09
CA LEU A 87 3.14 -25.15 -13.93
C LEU A 87 1.93 -24.72 -14.76
N ALA A 88 1.02 -23.96 -14.20
CA ALA A 88 -0.14 -23.42 -14.91
C ALA A 88 0.30 -22.42 -15.99
N CYS A 89 1.23 -21.51 -15.70
CA CYS A 89 1.78 -20.55 -16.65
C CYS A 89 2.47 -21.22 -17.84
N ARG A 90 3.26 -22.28 -17.58
CA ARG A 90 3.91 -23.07 -18.66
C ARG A 90 2.93 -23.68 -19.63
N ARG A 91 1.76 -24.13 -19.16
CA ARG A 91 0.73 -24.75 -20.03
C ARG A 91 0.13 -23.78 -21.04
N VAL A 92 0.19 -22.48 -20.76
CA VAL A 92 -0.33 -21.42 -21.65
C VAL A 92 0.77 -20.66 -22.39
N GLY A 93 2.01 -21.17 -22.35
CA GLY A 93 3.13 -20.61 -23.11
C GLY A 93 3.83 -19.42 -22.46
N TYR A 94 3.43 -19.03 -21.23
CA TYR A 94 4.09 -17.98 -20.47
C TYR A 94 4.99 -18.62 -19.44
N ALA A 95 6.30 -18.48 -19.56
CA ALA A 95 7.25 -19.05 -18.62
C ALA A 95 8.54 -18.24 -18.55
N ASN A 96 8.48 -17.15 -17.76
CA ASN A 96 9.68 -16.42 -17.32
C ASN A 96 9.84 -16.56 -15.80
N PRO A 97 10.39 -17.68 -15.31
CA PRO A 97 10.43 -18.00 -13.88
C PRO A 97 11.21 -16.96 -13.06
N VAL A 98 12.17 -16.24 -13.65
CA VAL A 98 12.94 -15.21 -12.93
C VAL A 98 12.11 -13.95 -12.70
N SER A 99 11.41 -13.48 -13.72
CA SER A 99 10.50 -12.33 -13.62
C SER A 99 9.37 -12.64 -12.65
N ASP A 100 8.74 -13.80 -12.79
CA ASP A 100 7.63 -14.22 -11.95
C ASP A 100 8.06 -14.42 -10.50
N LEU A 101 9.18 -15.09 -10.23
CA LEU A 101 9.69 -15.25 -8.86
C LEU A 101 9.92 -13.89 -8.19
N THR A 102 10.46 -12.93 -8.93
CA THR A 102 10.68 -11.57 -8.42
C THR A 102 9.36 -10.90 -8.04
N ASN A 103 8.33 -11.08 -8.85
CA ASN A 103 7.00 -10.57 -8.56
C ASN A 103 6.32 -11.33 -7.42
N PHE A 104 6.43 -12.65 -7.39
CA PHE A 104 5.92 -13.50 -6.32
C PHE A 104 6.51 -13.14 -4.96
N ILE A 105 7.82 -12.89 -4.88
CA ILE A 105 8.47 -12.48 -3.64
C ILE A 105 7.89 -11.16 -3.11
N ARG A 106 7.49 -10.22 -3.99
CA ARG A 106 6.84 -8.97 -3.57
C ARG A 106 5.52 -9.23 -2.84
N VAL A 107 4.76 -10.25 -3.23
CA VAL A 107 3.52 -10.64 -2.54
C VAL A 107 3.82 -11.48 -1.31
N ALA A 108 4.75 -12.43 -1.41
CA ALA A 108 5.17 -13.32 -0.32
C ALA A 108 5.84 -12.57 0.85
N GLN A 109 6.43 -11.39 0.60
CA GLN A 109 7.02 -10.57 1.66
C GLN A 109 5.99 -10.20 2.76
N LEU A 110 4.70 -10.03 2.43
CA LEU A 110 3.67 -9.69 3.42
C LEU A 110 3.57 -10.76 4.53
N PRO A 111 3.29 -12.04 4.25
CA PRO A 111 3.26 -13.06 5.29
C PRO A 111 4.62 -13.28 5.96
N VAL A 112 5.73 -13.25 5.19
CA VAL A 112 7.07 -13.46 5.75
C VAL A 112 7.44 -12.36 6.73
N TYR A 113 7.27 -11.08 6.40
CA TYR A 113 7.50 -9.97 7.34
C TYR A 113 6.55 -10.03 8.53
N THR A 114 5.28 -10.31 8.31
CA THR A 114 4.28 -10.36 9.40
C THR A 114 4.68 -11.41 10.44
N PHE A 115 4.98 -12.65 10.02
CA PHE A 115 5.41 -13.69 10.96
C PHE A 115 6.75 -13.37 11.61
N SER A 116 7.70 -12.83 10.84
CA SER A 116 9.02 -12.47 11.34
C SER A 116 8.92 -11.35 12.38
N LEU A 117 8.26 -10.26 12.08
CA LEU A 117 8.11 -9.13 12.99
C LEU A 117 7.30 -9.51 14.24
N ILE A 118 6.21 -10.28 14.12
CA ILE A 118 5.47 -10.78 15.29
C ILE A 118 6.39 -11.58 16.21
N THR A 119 7.24 -12.45 15.65
CA THR A 119 8.17 -13.25 16.45
C THR A 119 9.22 -12.39 17.12
N LEU A 120 9.83 -11.46 16.38
CA LEU A 120 10.87 -10.58 16.89
C LEU A 120 10.34 -9.63 17.95
N PHE A 121 9.17 -9.00 17.71
CA PHE A 121 8.53 -8.13 18.72
C PHE A 121 8.16 -8.89 19.99
N ARG A 122 7.66 -10.13 19.89
CA ARG A 122 7.36 -10.95 21.07
C ARG A 122 8.60 -11.30 21.90
N ARG A 123 9.77 -11.37 21.28
CA ARG A 123 11.05 -11.60 21.97
C ARG A 123 11.67 -10.31 22.54
N THR A 124 11.09 -9.16 22.20
CA THR A 124 11.61 -7.86 22.61
C THR A 124 10.99 -7.45 23.95
N PRO A 125 11.78 -7.01 24.95
CA PRO A 125 11.23 -6.40 26.14
C PRO A 125 10.53 -5.10 25.78
N ARG A 126 9.39 -4.83 26.44
CA ARG A 126 8.57 -3.62 26.17
C ARG A 126 8.29 -3.41 24.68
N PHE A 127 7.90 -4.49 23.98
CA PHE A 127 7.71 -4.51 22.52
C PHE A 127 6.83 -3.36 22.01
N LEU A 128 5.83 -2.93 22.80
CA LEU A 128 4.99 -1.80 22.44
C LEU A 128 5.76 -0.49 22.33
N ASP A 129 6.61 -0.20 23.31
CA ASP A 129 7.40 1.03 23.30
C ASP A 129 8.33 1.05 22.08
N VAL A 130 8.92 -0.12 21.73
CA VAL A 130 9.79 -0.26 20.55
C VAL A 130 9.01 -0.07 19.25
N LEU A 131 7.78 -0.61 19.16
CA LEU A 131 6.92 -0.43 17.99
C LEU A 131 6.50 1.03 17.82
N GLU A 132 6.07 1.66 18.93
CA GLU A 132 5.69 3.07 18.95
C GLU A 132 6.85 4.00 18.57
N ASP A 133 8.04 3.72 19.10
CA ASP A 133 9.24 4.50 18.78
C ASP A 133 9.65 4.29 17.31
N ALA A 134 9.60 3.06 16.80
CA ALA A 134 9.85 2.77 15.38
C ALA A 134 8.88 3.52 14.45
N CYS A 135 7.57 3.49 14.76
CA CYS A 135 6.56 4.22 13.99
C CYS A 135 6.77 5.74 14.05
N THR A 136 7.09 6.26 15.24
CA THR A 136 7.37 7.70 15.43
C THR A 136 8.61 8.14 14.64
N ILE A 137 9.70 7.37 14.70
CA ILE A 137 10.93 7.65 13.93
C ILE A 137 10.62 7.66 12.43
N ASN A 138 9.87 6.67 11.94
CA ASN A 138 9.52 6.60 10.52
C ASN A 138 8.64 7.78 10.08
N LEU A 139 7.67 8.21 10.90
CA LEU A 139 6.83 9.37 10.62
C LEU A 139 7.70 10.63 10.40
N TYR A 140 8.62 10.88 11.32
CA TYR A 140 9.50 12.05 11.22
C TYR A 140 10.56 11.92 10.13
N LEU A 141 11.04 10.71 9.84
CA LEU A 141 11.95 10.45 8.73
C LEU A 141 11.28 10.79 7.39
N ILE A 142 10.03 10.33 7.20
CA ILE A 142 9.25 10.65 6.00
C ILE A 142 8.97 12.16 5.94
N ALA A 143 8.64 12.79 7.07
CA ALA A 143 8.44 14.23 7.12
C ALA A 143 9.70 15.00 6.72
N ALA A 144 10.86 14.62 7.24
CA ALA A 144 12.15 15.24 6.91
C ALA A 144 12.49 15.06 5.42
N VAL A 145 12.32 13.84 4.88
CA VAL A 145 12.54 13.55 3.45
C VAL A 145 11.62 14.40 2.57
N THR A 146 10.33 14.48 2.92
CA THR A 146 9.36 15.30 2.17
C THR A 146 9.72 16.77 2.23
N LEU A 147 10.06 17.29 3.42
CA LEU A 147 10.48 18.68 3.59
C LEU A 147 11.71 19.01 2.77
N VAL A 148 12.76 18.18 2.86
CA VAL A 148 14.00 18.37 2.07
C VAL A 148 13.71 18.35 0.58
N SER A 149 12.87 17.42 0.11
CA SER A 149 12.51 17.33 -1.30
C SER A 149 11.79 18.59 -1.82
N VAL A 150 10.93 19.18 -0.98
CA VAL A 150 10.24 20.44 -1.30
C VAL A 150 11.21 21.62 -1.31
N LEU A 151 12.07 21.73 -0.29
CA LEU A 151 13.06 22.83 -0.18
C LEU A 151 14.09 22.79 -1.32
N THR A 152 14.43 21.61 -1.82
CA THR A 152 15.36 21.43 -2.95
C THR A 152 14.68 21.50 -4.32
N GLY A 153 13.35 21.66 -4.37
CA GLY A 153 12.60 21.68 -5.64
C GLY A 153 12.58 20.35 -6.38
N THR A 154 12.96 19.24 -5.72
CA THR A 154 13.02 17.89 -6.31
C THR A 154 11.86 17.00 -5.89
N CYS A 155 10.85 17.58 -5.24
CA CYS A 155 9.66 16.87 -4.78
C CYS A 155 8.85 16.31 -5.94
N MET A 156 8.55 15.01 -5.90
CA MET A 156 7.62 14.39 -6.84
C MET A 156 6.19 14.85 -6.51
N PRO A 157 5.43 15.33 -7.51
CA PRO A 157 4.03 15.64 -7.31
C PRO A 157 3.20 14.35 -7.18
N THR A 158 2.17 14.38 -6.34
CA THR A 158 1.22 13.26 -6.21
C THR A 158 0.47 12.99 -7.52
N TYR A 159 0.09 14.06 -8.20
CA TYR A 159 -0.61 14.04 -9.48
C TYR A 159 0.29 14.62 -10.56
N ALA A 160 1.00 13.75 -11.28
CA ALA A 160 2.03 14.14 -12.24
C ALA A 160 1.48 15.01 -13.38
N LYS A 161 0.27 14.72 -13.91
CA LYS A 161 -0.36 15.44 -15.03
C LYS A 161 -0.50 16.95 -14.76
N PHE A 162 -0.92 17.32 -13.55
CA PHE A 162 -1.17 18.72 -13.16
C PHE A 162 -0.15 19.26 -12.17
N ARG A 163 0.86 18.46 -11.81
CA ARG A 163 1.91 18.79 -10.84
C ARG A 163 1.36 19.24 -9.48
N ILE A 164 0.33 18.56 -9.01
CA ILE A 164 -0.39 18.87 -7.77
C ILE A 164 -0.02 17.85 -6.68
N GLY A 165 0.07 18.32 -5.42
CA GLY A 165 0.39 17.51 -4.25
C GLY A 165 1.87 17.25 -4.09
N TRP A 166 2.28 16.82 -2.87
CA TRP A 166 3.68 16.58 -2.49
C TRP A 166 3.88 15.16 -2.01
N CYS A 167 4.46 14.32 -2.85
CA CYS A 167 4.79 12.94 -2.51
C CYS A 167 6.20 12.79 -1.90
N GLY A 168 7.04 13.80 -1.99
CA GLY A 168 8.44 13.70 -1.56
C GLY A 168 9.30 12.93 -2.58
N TRP A 169 10.27 12.17 -2.08
CA TRP A 169 11.05 11.23 -2.88
C TRP A 169 10.46 9.81 -2.83
N PHE A 170 9.13 9.69 -3.05
CA PHE A 170 8.40 8.43 -3.02
C PHE A 170 7.61 8.26 -4.31
N TRP A 171 7.69 7.06 -4.93
CA TRP A 171 7.05 6.80 -6.24
C TRP A 171 5.57 6.48 -6.17
N LEU A 172 5.08 5.97 -5.03
CA LEU A 172 3.74 5.40 -4.92
C LEU A 172 2.88 6.18 -3.91
N PRO A 173 2.19 7.25 -4.35
CA PRO A 173 1.41 8.09 -3.44
C PRO A 173 0.35 7.33 -2.63
N ASN A 174 -0.32 6.34 -3.22
CA ASN A 174 -1.35 5.55 -2.53
C ASN A 174 -0.75 4.69 -1.41
N SER A 175 0.39 4.03 -1.67
CA SER A 175 1.10 3.26 -0.64
C SER A 175 1.63 4.17 0.47
N GLN A 176 2.12 5.34 0.10
CA GLN A 176 2.59 6.35 1.04
C GLN A 176 1.45 6.86 1.95
N SER A 177 0.22 7.00 1.41
CA SER A 177 -0.96 7.33 2.21
C SER A 177 -1.17 6.30 3.31
N ALA A 178 -1.31 5.03 2.95
CA ALA A 178 -1.56 3.96 3.92
C ALA A 178 -0.47 3.87 4.99
N ILE A 179 0.81 4.05 4.60
CA ILE A 179 1.93 4.08 5.55
C ILE A 179 1.79 5.26 6.52
N LEU A 180 1.56 6.47 6.01
CA LEU A 180 1.42 7.67 6.83
C LEU A 180 0.22 7.58 7.78
N GLY A 181 -0.92 7.03 7.32
CA GLY A 181 -2.09 6.80 8.16
C GLY A 181 -1.79 5.91 9.35
N VAL A 182 -1.16 4.75 9.11
CA VAL A 182 -0.76 3.81 10.17
C VAL A 182 0.27 4.43 11.12
N LEU A 183 1.32 5.06 10.58
CA LEU A 183 2.36 5.69 11.42
C LEU A 183 1.80 6.80 12.28
N THR A 184 0.93 7.65 11.72
CA THR A 184 0.32 8.78 12.43
C THR A 184 -0.56 8.30 13.57
N VAL A 185 -1.44 7.32 13.34
CA VAL A 185 -2.34 6.83 14.39
C VAL A 185 -1.57 6.17 15.52
N ILE A 186 -0.53 5.36 15.21
CA ILE A 186 0.27 4.69 16.24
C ILE A 186 1.08 5.72 17.05
N ALA A 187 1.78 6.67 16.41
CA ALA A 187 2.54 7.70 17.09
C ALA A 187 1.66 8.59 17.98
N LEU A 188 0.47 8.96 17.48
CA LEU A 188 -0.49 9.79 18.21
C LEU A 188 -1.05 9.05 19.45
N LEU A 189 -1.50 7.81 19.28
CA LEU A 189 -2.01 7.00 20.40
C LEU A 189 -0.92 6.70 21.42
N ALA A 190 0.32 6.49 21.00
CA ALA A 190 1.47 6.34 21.89
C ALA A 190 1.69 7.57 22.75
N ALA A 191 1.66 8.77 22.16
CA ALA A 191 1.81 10.03 22.88
C ALA A 191 0.66 10.27 23.88
N VAL A 192 -0.58 9.95 23.48
CA VAL A 192 -1.77 10.04 24.36
C VAL A 192 -1.65 9.06 25.52
N ARG A 193 -1.28 7.81 25.27
CA ARG A 193 -1.06 6.77 26.29
C ARG A 193 0.03 7.18 27.30
N ARG A 194 1.12 7.76 26.81
CA ARG A 194 2.24 8.23 27.63
C ARG A 194 1.95 9.55 28.35
N GLY A 195 0.78 10.16 28.14
CA GLY A 195 0.39 11.45 28.73
C GLY A 195 1.19 12.65 28.22
N LYS A 196 1.88 12.52 27.08
CA LYS A 196 2.76 13.54 26.50
C LYS A 196 2.00 14.44 25.53
N LEU A 197 1.25 15.42 26.04
CA LEU A 197 0.45 16.33 25.21
C LEU A 197 1.25 17.05 24.12
N PRO A 198 2.46 17.63 24.39
CA PRO A 198 3.23 18.27 23.33
C PRO A 198 3.60 17.31 22.18
N ALA A 199 3.95 16.06 22.50
CA ALA A 199 4.22 15.05 21.50
C ALA A 199 2.96 14.70 20.67
N ALA A 200 1.81 14.55 21.33
CA ALA A 200 0.53 14.30 20.64
C ALA A 200 0.19 15.43 19.66
N VAL A 201 0.37 16.70 20.06
CA VAL A 201 0.19 17.87 19.21
C VAL A 201 1.13 17.81 17.99
N MET A 202 2.42 17.56 18.22
CA MET A 202 3.41 17.49 17.13
C MET A 202 3.12 16.34 16.15
N HIS A 203 2.78 15.14 16.66
CA HIS A 203 2.43 14.00 15.79
C HIS A 203 1.18 14.27 14.98
N CYS A 204 0.17 14.93 15.60
CA CYS A 204 -1.06 15.32 14.90
C CYS A 204 -0.77 16.32 13.78
N ILE A 205 -0.04 17.40 14.07
CA ILE A 205 0.29 18.44 13.08
C ILE A 205 1.10 17.82 11.93
N VAL A 206 2.18 17.10 12.24
CA VAL A 206 3.07 16.53 11.21
C VAL A 206 2.33 15.48 10.39
N GLY A 207 1.64 14.55 11.02
CA GLY A 207 0.93 13.48 10.32
C GLY A 207 -0.21 14.01 9.44
N PHE A 208 -1.05 14.92 9.97
CA PHE A 208 -2.15 15.48 9.20
C PHE A 208 -1.68 16.43 8.09
N ALA A 209 -0.60 17.19 8.32
CA ALA A 209 0.00 18.00 7.26
C ALA A 209 0.54 17.13 6.12
N LEU A 210 1.25 16.04 6.43
CA LEU A 210 1.76 15.11 5.41
C LEU A 210 0.61 14.46 4.62
N LEU A 211 -0.43 13.97 5.30
CA LEU A 211 -1.60 13.37 4.65
C LEU A 211 -2.35 14.38 3.77
N PHE A 212 -2.54 15.62 4.29
CA PHE A 212 -3.21 16.68 3.55
C PHE A 212 -2.42 17.11 2.31
N LEU A 213 -1.11 17.31 2.43
CA LEU A 213 -0.22 17.75 1.34
C LEU A 213 0.01 16.66 0.30
N LEU A 214 0.05 15.40 0.72
CA LEU A 214 0.05 14.26 -0.19
C LEU A 214 -1.25 14.24 -1.01
N GLY A 215 -2.40 14.45 -0.37
CA GLY A 215 -3.67 14.76 -1.01
C GLY A 215 -4.23 13.67 -1.91
N THR A 216 -3.94 12.38 -1.67
CA THR A 216 -4.70 11.29 -2.28
C THR A 216 -6.07 11.19 -1.63
N ARG A 217 -7.04 10.53 -2.29
CA ARG A 217 -8.38 10.30 -1.71
C ARG A 217 -8.28 9.51 -0.40
N LEU A 218 -7.38 8.51 -0.36
CA LEU A 218 -7.13 7.71 0.82
C LEU A 218 -6.54 8.56 1.96
N ALA A 219 -5.47 9.32 1.70
CA ALA A 219 -4.83 10.18 2.68
C ALA A 219 -5.81 11.19 3.30
N TYR A 220 -6.66 11.78 2.47
CA TYR A 220 -7.69 12.71 2.96
C TYR A 220 -8.74 12.02 3.86
N ALA A 221 -9.19 10.82 3.48
CA ALA A 221 -10.11 10.02 4.28
C ALA A 221 -9.48 9.56 5.60
N GLU A 222 -8.18 9.23 5.59
CA GLU A 222 -7.43 8.80 6.78
C GLU A 222 -7.35 9.87 7.86
N ILE A 223 -7.31 11.16 7.52
CA ILE A 223 -7.35 12.25 8.50
C ILE A 223 -8.57 12.10 9.41
N PHE A 224 -9.76 11.89 8.82
CA PHE A 224 -11.01 11.71 9.57
C PHE A 224 -11.09 10.32 10.22
N GLY A 225 -10.58 9.30 9.56
CA GLY A 225 -10.47 7.94 10.09
C GLY A 225 -9.60 7.88 11.35
N ILE A 226 -8.47 8.60 11.36
CA ILE A 226 -7.57 8.72 12.53
C ILE A 226 -8.31 9.44 13.67
N ALA A 227 -8.98 10.56 13.38
CA ALA A 227 -9.73 11.29 14.38
C ALA A 227 -10.84 10.41 15.01
N ALA A 228 -11.61 9.71 14.19
CA ALA A 228 -12.62 8.75 14.65
C ALA A 228 -12.01 7.60 15.45
N GLY A 229 -10.88 7.04 15.00
CA GLY A 229 -10.15 5.96 15.66
C GLY A 229 -9.63 6.37 17.04
N VAL A 230 -9.11 7.58 17.18
CA VAL A 230 -8.68 8.14 18.48
C VAL A 230 -9.88 8.32 19.42
N CYS A 231 -11.01 8.88 18.93
CA CYS A 231 -12.24 8.98 19.70
C CYS A 231 -12.72 7.61 20.19
N LEU A 232 -12.77 6.64 19.29
CA LEU A 232 -13.18 5.27 19.59
C LEU A 232 -12.24 4.61 20.60
N SER A 233 -10.92 4.76 20.44
CA SER A 233 -9.92 4.23 21.38
C SER A 233 -10.10 4.79 22.78
N MET A 234 -10.30 6.11 22.91
CA MET A 234 -10.55 6.75 24.21
C MET A 234 -11.86 6.29 24.82
N ALA A 235 -12.92 6.13 24.03
CA ALA A 235 -14.21 5.62 24.50
C ALA A 235 -14.12 4.17 25.01
N LEU A 236 -13.46 3.29 24.25
CA LEU A 236 -13.30 1.87 24.61
C LEU A 236 -12.43 1.68 25.85
N THR A 237 -11.35 2.45 25.97
CA THR A 237 -10.45 2.38 27.14
C THR A 237 -10.96 3.16 28.34
N ARG A 238 -11.99 3.99 28.16
CA ARG A 238 -12.50 4.95 29.15
C ARG A 238 -11.42 5.90 29.69
N GLN A 239 -10.36 6.12 28.93
CA GLN A 239 -9.26 7.03 29.26
C GLN A 239 -9.38 8.30 28.41
N TRP A 240 -10.16 9.26 28.91
CA TRP A 240 -10.41 10.50 28.20
C TRP A 240 -9.30 11.52 28.43
N ASN A 241 -8.50 11.79 27.39
CA ASN A 241 -7.62 12.94 27.37
C ASN A 241 -8.25 14.03 26.49
N VAL A 242 -9.13 14.84 27.11
CA VAL A 242 -9.92 15.87 26.42
C VAL A 242 -9.04 16.86 25.66
N ARG A 243 -7.85 17.20 26.20
CA ARG A 243 -6.94 18.14 25.52
C ARG A 243 -6.36 17.54 24.25
N ALA A 244 -5.90 16.31 24.29
CA ALA A 244 -5.38 15.62 23.10
C ALA A 244 -6.50 15.40 22.08
N LEU A 245 -7.70 15.03 22.51
CA LEU A 245 -8.86 14.87 21.65
C LEU A 245 -9.24 16.19 20.96
N ALA A 246 -9.27 17.29 21.71
CA ALA A 246 -9.57 18.61 21.17
C ALA A 246 -8.57 19.02 20.05
N VAL A 247 -7.27 18.73 20.26
CA VAL A 247 -6.24 19.00 19.22
C VAL A 247 -6.50 18.17 17.97
N VAL A 248 -6.78 16.87 18.11
CA VAL A 248 -7.04 15.98 16.96
C VAL A 248 -8.26 16.44 16.18
N LEU A 249 -9.35 16.75 16.87
CA LEU A 249 -10.58 17.22 16.24
C LEU A 249 -10.41 18.61 15.58
N LEU A 250 -9.67 19.51 16.23
CA LEU A 250 -9.34 20.81 15.64
C LEU A 250 -8.51 20.66 14.37
N CYS A 251 -7.46 19.84 14.38
CA CYS A 251 -6.65 19.61 13.18
C CYS A 251 -7.46 18.95 12.05
N ALA A 252 -8.32 17.97 12.37
CA ALA A 252 -9.21 17.37 11.38
C ALA A 252 -10.22 18.39 10.81
N ALA A 253 -10.79 19.22 11.67
CA ALA A 253 -11.72 20.28 11.24
C ALA A 253 -11.03 21.33 10.36
N LEU A 254 -9.78 21.70 10.66
CA LEU A 254 -8.98 22.59 9.82
C LEU A 254 -8.72 21.96 8.44
N CYS A 255 -8.33 20.68 8.39
CA CYS A 255 -8.19 19.98 7.11
C CYS A 255 -9.51 19.90 6.34
N GLY A 256 -10.65 19.72 7.02
CA GLY A 256 -11.97 19.77 6.43
C GLY A 256 -12.33 21.15 5.88
N GLY A 257 -12.05 22.20 6.65
CA GLY A 257 -12.29 23.59 6.21
C GLY A 257 -11.43 24.00 5.00
N LEU A 258 -10.23 23.42 4.90
CA LEU A 258 -9.32 23.63 3.77
C LEU A 258 -9.57 22.69 2.60
N TYR A 259 -10.71 21.97 2.55
CA TYR A 259 -11.03 20.98 1.52
C TYR A 259 -10.79 21.47 0.10
N HIS A 260 -11.29 22.67 -0.23
CA HIS A 260 -11.14 23.26 -1.57
C HIS A 260 -9.68 23.59 -1.94
N GLN A 261 -8.82 23.74 -0.97
CA GLN A 261 -7.38 23.96 -1.17
C GLN A 261 -6.59 22.65 -1.23
N SER A 262 -7.22 21.52 -0.89
CA SER A 262 -6.55 20.22 -0.89
C SER A 262 -6.10 19.82 -2.29
N PRO A 263 -4.92 19.17 -2.41
CA PRO A 263 -4.43 18.67 -3.69
C PRO A 263 -5.42 17.70 -4.37
N MET A 264 -6.17 16.94 -3.58
CA MET A 264 -7.22 16.04 -4.08
C MET A 264 -8.33 16.80 -4.81
N TYR A 265 -8.85 17.86 -4.20
CA TYR A 265 -9.93 18.66 -4.80
C TYR A 265 -9.43 19.37 -6.06
N ARG A 266 -8.28 20.03 -5.98
CA ARG A 266 -7.67 20.74 -7.11
C ARG A 266 -7.37 19.81 -8.30
N ASN A 267 -6.89 18.60 -8.03
CA ASN A 267 -6.69 17.62 -9.09
C ASN A 267 -8.02 17.17 -9.73
N ARG A 268 -9.07 16.97 -8.92
CA ARG A 268 -10.41 16.61 -9.43
C ARG A 268 -10.96 17.72 -10.33
N GLN A 269 -10.80 18.96 -9.93
CA GLN A 269 -11.26 20.11 -10.71
C GLN A 269 -10.49 20.23 -12.03
N ALA A 270 -9.14 20.21 -11.97
CA ALA A 270 -8.29 20.26 -13.17
C ALA A 270 -8.57 19.09 -14.15
N TYR A 271 -8.88 17.91 -13.61
CA TYR A 271 -9.27 16.77 -14.44
C TYR A 271 -10.62 16.98 -15.10
N ALA A 272 -11.63 17.46 -14.36
CA ALA A 272 -12.95 17.73 -14.91
C ALA A 272 -12.90 18.81 -16.01
N GLU A 273 -12.13 19.87 -15.82
CA GLU A 273 -11.88 20.91 -16.83
C GLU A 273 -11.23 20.31 -18.08
N SER A 274 -10.18 19.45 -17.92
CA SER A 274 -9.50 18.81 -19.07
C SER A 274 -10.40 17.84 -19.85
N VAL A 275 -11.38 17.23 -19.21
CA VAL A 275 -12.35 16.32 -19.87
C VAL A 275 -13.39 17.13 -20.63
N SER A 276 -13.92 18.21 -20.03
CA SER A 276 -14.91 19.07 -20.71
C SER A 276 -14.35 19.74 -21.96
N GLU A 277 -13.09 20.21 -21.92
CA GLU A 277 -12.42 20.75 -23.09
C GLU A 277 -12.26 19.71 -24.22
N GLN A 278 -11.97 18.47 -23.89
CA GLN A 278 -11.83 17.39 -24.88
C GLN A 278 -13.18 16.97 -25.48
N GLN A 279 -14.25 16.98 -24.68
CA GLN A 279 -15.61 16.71 -25.17
C GLN A 279 -16.09 17.79 -26.13
N GLN A 280 -15.91 19.06 -25.76
CA GLN A 280 -16.26 20.19 -26.63
C GLN A 280 -15.48 20.12 -27.96
N ALA A 281 -14.18 19.83 -27.91
CA ALA A 281 -13.38 19.71 -29.13
C ALA A 281 -13.82 18.54 -30.04
N ALA A 282 -14.39 17.48 -29.47
CA ALA A 282 -14.92 16.36 -30.23
C ALA A 282 -16.28 16.69 -30.87
N GLU A 283 -17.15 17.40 -30.15
CA GLU A 283 -18.46 17.88 -30.65
C GLU A 283 -18.30 18.88 -31.81
N ASP A 284 -17.33 19.81 -31.71
CA ASP A 284 -17.04 20.81 -32.74
C ASP A 284 -16.56 20.21 -34.06
N LEU A 285 -16.07 18.97 -34.07
CA LEU A 285 -15.63 18.28 -35.28
C LEU A 285 -16.77 17.70 -36.12
N GLY A 286 -18.02 17.68 -35.64
CA GLY A 286 -19.21 17.25 -36.40
C GLY A 286 -19.19 15.79 -36.88
N VAL A 287 -18.42 14.94 -36.20
CA VAL A 287 -18.26 13.52 -36.52
C VAL A 287 -19.45 12.72 -36.00
N SER A 288 -19.87 11.65 -36.68
CA SER A 288 -20.95 10.80 -36.20
C SER A 288 -20.64 10.21 -34.83
N GLU A 289 -21.68 9.92 -34.03
CA GLU A 289 -21.49 9.37 -32.67
C GLU A 289 -20.68 8.04 -32.69
N GLN A 290 -20.91 7.20 -33.71
CA GLN A 290 -20.16 5.94 -33.86
C GLN A 290 -18.70 6.19 -34.22
N GLU A 291 -18.43 7.05 -35.23
CA GLU A 291 -17.04 7.37 -35.64
C GLU A 291 -16.29 8.08 -34.51
N THR A 292 -16.99 8.89 -33.73
CA THR A 292 -16.42 9.53 -32.54
C THR A 292 -16.07 8.48 -31.48
N ARG A 293 -16.95 7.49 -31.25
CA ARG A 293 -16.72 6.39 -30.31
C ARG A 293 -15.51 5.56 -30.71
N ASP A 294 -15.47 5.05 -31.93
CA ASP A 294 -14.38 4.24 -32.46
C ASP A 294 -13.04 4.99 -32.34
N ALA A 295 -13.03 6.27 -32.72
CA ALA A 295 -11.85 7.13 -32.60
C ALA A 295 -11.36 7.30 -31.15
N LEU A 296 -12.30 7.42 -30.17
CA LEU A 296 -11.96 7.49 -28.76
C LEU A 296 -11.29 6.19 -28.27
N TYR A 297 -11.82 5.02 -28.63
CA TYR A 297 -11.20 3.76 -28.26
C TYR A 297 -9.82 3.59 -28.91
N TRP A 298 -9.66 3.92 -30.17
CA TRP A 298 -8.36 3.91 -30.83
C TRP A 298 -7.36 4.90 -30.19
N LYS A 299 -7.83 6.05 -29.71
CA LYS A 299 -7.00 7.04 -29.06
C LYS A 299 -6.55 6.61 -27.65
N TYR A 300 -7.45 6.08 -26.83
CA TYR A 300 -7.20 5.81 -25.42
C TYR A 300 -6.88 4.35 -25.10
N GLN A 301 -7.40 3.42 -25.93
CA GLN A 301 -7.32 1.97 -25.70
C GLN A 301 -6.57 1.23 -26.81
N ARG A 302 -5.77 1.94 -27.58
CA ARG A 302 -5.10 1.42 -28.78
C ARG A 302 -4.49 0.02 -28.58
N VAL A 303 -3.69 -0.19 -27.52
CA VAL A 303 -3.01 -1.46 -27.28
C VAL A 303 -4.00 -2.60 -26.99
N ALA A 304 -5.07 -2.32 -26.27
CA ALA A 304 -6.13 -3.30 -26.01
C ALA A 304 -6.91 -3.62 -27.30
N VAL A 305 -7.23 -2.58 -28.09
CA VAL A 305 -7.94 -2.74 -29.39
C VAL A 305 -7.10 -3.54 -30.39
N GLU A 306 -5.81 -3.26 -30.52
CA GLU A 306 -4.90 -4.02 -31.39
C GLU A 306 -4.76 -5.49 -30.94
N ARG A 307 -4.85 -5.78 -29.64
CA ARG A 307 -4.70 -7.13 -29.10
C ARG A 307 -5.98 -7.95 -29.11
N PHE A 308 -7.13 -7.36 -28.76
CA PHE A 308 -8.38 -8.06 -28.54
C PHE A 308 -9.49 -7.72 -29.53
N GLY A 309 -9.28 -6.72 -30.40
CA GLY A 309 -10.29 -6.19 -31.32
C GLY A 309 -11.17 -5.11 -30.69
N LEU A 310 -11.66 -4.19 -31.53
CA LEU A 310 -12.43 -3.02 -31.11
C LEU A 310 -13.73 -3.43 -30.39
N GLU A 311 -14.52 -4.31 -30.99
CA GLU A 311 -15.81 -4.77 -30.45
C GLU A 311 -15.69 -5.38 -29.05
N ASN A 312 -14.68 -6.22 -28.80
CA ASN A 312 -14.45 -6.82 -27.49
C ASN A 312 -14.07 -5.78 -26.44
N VAL A 313 -13.28 -4.78 -26.82
CA VAL A 313 -12.86 -3.71 -25.93
C VAL A 313 -14.03 -2.77 -25.62
N GLU A 314 -14.80 -2.35 -26.62
CA GLU A 314 -16.01 -1.55 -26.43
C GLU A 314 -16.99 -2.24 -25.47
N HIS A 315 -17.32 -3.50 -25.75
CA HIS A 315 -18.21 -4.28 -24.89
C HIS A 315 -17.67 -4.42 -23.46
N ALA A 316 -16.35 -4.57 -23.29
CA ALA A 316 -15.72 -4.64 -21.95
C ALA A 316 -15.80 -3.32 -21.15
N PHE A 317 -15.92 -2.19 -21.85
CA PHE A 317 -16.18 -0.86 -21.28
C PHE A 317 -17.69 -0.50 -21.26
N HIS A 318 -18.58 -1.46 -21.52
CA HIS A 318 -20.02 -1.27 -21.60
C HIS A 318 -20.44 -0.23 -22.64
N ASP A 319 -19.77 -0.20 -23.79
CA ASP A 319 -20.00 0.73 -24.92
C ASP A 319 -20.00 2.20 -24.50
N SER A 320 -19.22 2.54 -23.47
CA SER A 320 -19.14 3.88 -22.93
C SER A 320 -18.54 4.86 -23.94
N THR A 321 -19.10 6.06 -24.03
CA THR A 321 -18.54 7.21 -24.75
C THR A 321 -17.88 8.22 -23.81
N ASP A 322 -17.94 7.97 -22.48
CA ASP A 322 -17.35 8.86 -21.48
C ASP A 322 -15.84 8.74 -21.46
N ILE A 323 -15.15 9.80 -21.87
CA ILE A 323 -13.68 9.90 -21.86
C ILE A 323 -13.11 9.67 -20.46
N SER A 324 -13.83 10.02 -19.40
CA SER A 324 -13.38 9.79 -18.04
C SER A 324 -13.33 8.29 -17.69
N VAL A 325 -14.16 7.48 -18.33
CA VAL A 325 -14.20 6.02 -18.19
C VAL A 325 -13.17 5.37 -19.12
N ILE A 326 -13.22 5.72 -20.41
CA ILE A 326 -12.32 5.12 -21.43
C ILE A 326 -10.86 5.51 -21.17
N GLY A 327 -10.59 6.70 -20.67
CA GLY A 327 -9.24 7.21 -20.36
C GLY A 327 -8.73 6.85 -18.96
N ASP A 328 -9.49 6.10 -18.14
CA ASP A 328 -9.02 5.68 -16.82
C ASP A 328 -8.01 4.54 -16.95
N ILE A 329 -6.76 4.85 -16.68
CA ILE A 329 -5.64 3.89 -16.75
C ILE A 329 -5.87 2.65 -15.87
N ARG A 330 -6.51 2.80 -14.72
CA ARG A 330 -6.77 1.65 -13.83
C ARG A 330 -7.82 0.73 -14.39
N LEU A 331 -8.89 1.32 -14.94
CA LEU A 331 -9.93 0.55 -15.61
C LEU A 331 -9.36 -0.12 -16.86
N THR A 332 -8.54 0.57 -17.64
CA THR A 332 -7.82 0.01 -18.80
C THR A 332 -7.03 -1.23 -18.44
N LYS A 333 -6.22 -1.17 -17.38
CA LYS A 333 -5.42 -2.30 -16.92
C LYS A 333 -6.31 -3.47 -16.44
N LEU A 334 -7.39 -3.15 -15.75
CA LEU A 334 -8.36 -4.15 -15.28
C LEU A 334 -9.07 -4.84 -16.45
N VAL A 335 -9.53 -4.07 -17.43
CA VAL A 335 -10.18 -4.59 -18.65
C VAL A 335 -9.21 -5.46 -19.45
N TYR A 336 -7.97 -5.01 -19.63
CA TYR A 336 -6.94 -5.80 -20.31
C TYR A 336 -6.73 -7.16 -19.63
N CYS A 337 -6.55 -7.19 -18.31
CA CYS A 337 -6.40 -8.44 -17.53
C CYS A 337 -7.65 -9.33 -17.62
N ARG A 338 -8.84 -8.72 -17.63
CA ARG A 338 -10.12 -9.45 -17.76
C ARG A 338 -10.24 -10.11 -19.13
N LEU A 339 -9.95 -9.40 -20.21
CA LEU A 339 -9.97 -9.93 -21.56
C LEU A 339 -8.91 -11.03 -21.74
N LEU A 340 -7.69 -10.80 -21.25
CA LEU A 340 -6.64 -11.82 -21.27
C LEU A 340 -7.07 -13.09 -20.51
N MET A 341 -7.67 -12.96 -19.32
CA MET A 341 -8.15 -14.12 -18.55
C MET A 341 -9.28 -14.87 -19.25
N ALA A 342 -10.09 -14.20 -20.07
CA ALA A 342 -11.16 -14.83 -20.84
C ALA A 342 -10.62 -15.74 -21.95
N GLU A 343 -9.47 -15.43 -22.53
CA GLU A 343 -8.80 -16.27 -23.55
C GLU A 343 -8.07 -17.48 -22.93
N LEU A 344 -7.78 -17.44 -21.63
CA LEU A 344 -6.98 -18.45 -20.97
C LEU A 344 -7.81 -19.62 -20.42
N PRO A 345 -7.22 -20.82 -20.28
CA PRO A 345 -7.92 -22.00 -19.77
C PRO A 345 -8.29 -21.84 -18.29
N ALA A 346 -9.22 -22.69 -17.80
CA ALA A 346 -9.69 -22.67 -16.42
C ALA A 346 -8.56 -22.80 -15.36
N THR A 347 -7.44 -23.43 -15.70
CA THR A 347 -6.25 -23.50 -14.84
C THR A 347 -5.70 -22.13 -14.50
N SER A 348 -5.76 -21.16 -15.43
CA SER A 348 -5.34 -19.79 -15.19
C SER A 348 -6.28 -19.03 -14.26
N ARG A 349 -7.58 -19.39 -14.21
CA ARG A 349 -8.52 -18.84 -13.21
C ARG A 349 -8.18 -19.31 -11.79
N LEU A 350 -7.60 -20.52 -11.66
CA LEU A 350 -7.22 -21.08 -10.36
C LEU A 350 -5.85 -20.57 -9.88
N PHE A 351 -4.87 -20.47 -10.78
CA PHE A 351 -3.49 -20.19 -10.43
C PHE A 351 -2.94 -18.89 -11.03
N GLY A 352 -3.72 -18.15 -11.83
CA GLY A 352 -3.33 -16.90 -12.47
C GLY A 352 -2.52 -17.08 -13.75
N PHE A 353 -1.92 -15.95 -14.17
CA PHE A 353 -0.98 -15.87 -15.27
C PHE A 353 0.22 -15.01 -14.89
N GLU A 354 1.31 -15.18 -15.60
CA GLU A 354 2.56 -14.49 -15.33
C GLU A 354 2.46 -12.97 -15.66
N LEU A 355 3.20 -12.14 -14.92
CA LEU A 355 3.24 -10.69 -15.15
C LEU A 355 3.65 -10.34 -16.59
N ASP A 356 4.54 -11.10 -17.20
CA ASP A 356 4.96 -10.87 -18.59
C ASP A 356 3.82 -11.06 -19.60
N ALA A 357 2.76 -11.82 -19.25
CA ALA A 357 1.55 -11.92 -20.06
C ALA A 357 0.78 -10.59 -20.17
N THR A 358 0.96 -9.69 -19.20
CA THR A 358 0.38 -8.34 -19.21
C THR A 358 1.22 -7.33 -19.95
N ARG A 359 2.39 -7.72 -20.49
CA ARG A 359 3.24 -6.85 -21.28
C ARG A 359 2.81 -6.87 -22.74
N CYS A 360 2.50 -5.71 -23.27
CA CYS A 360 2.18 -5.54 -24.69
C CYS A 360 2.77 -4.22 -25.18
N GLN A 361 3.49 -4.26 -26.31
CA GLN A 361 4.08 -3.08 -26.97
C GLN A 361 4.88 -2.15 -26.02
N GLY A 362 5.62 -2.72 -25.07
CA GLY A 362 6.42 -1.98 -24.10
C GLY A 362 5.64 -1.42 -22.89
N ALA A 363 4.31 -1.53 -22.88
CA ALA A 363 3.48 -1.20 -21.73
C ALA A 363 3.24 -2.42 -20.84
N ILE A 364 2.98 -2.18 -19.55
CA ILE A 364 2.61 -3.20 -18.58
C ILE A 364 1.19 -2.91 -18.12
N PHE A 365 0.30 -3.87 -18.32
CA PHE A 365 -1.12 -3.79 -17.96
C PHE A 365 -1.42 -4.57 -16.66
N ASP A 366 -0.53 -4.51 -15.69
CA ASP A 366 -0.78 -5.09 -14.36
C ASP A 366 -1.91 -4.35 -13.65
N ALA A 367 -2.85 -5.08 -13.07
CA ALA A 367 -3.93 -4.49 -12.30
C ALA A 367 -3.38 -3.86 -11.01
N GLU A 368 -3.54 -2.54 -10.86
CA GLU A 368 -3.04 -1.78 -9.69
C GLU A 368 -3.87 -2.00 -8.42
N ASN A 369 -5.00 -2.70 -8.52
CA ASN A 369 -5.85 -3.02 -7.39
C ASN A 369 -5.36 -4.30 -6.73
N ASP A 370 -4.93 -4.24 -5.48
CA ASP A 370 -4.28 -5.34 -4.77
C ASP A 370 -5.03 -6.67 -4.87
N PHE A 371 -6.35 -6.68 -4.69
CA PHE A 371 -7.15 -7.91 -4.79
C PHE A 371 -7.30 -8.39 -6.24
N HIS A 372 -7.58 -7.51 -7.18
CA HIS A 372 -7.66 -7.85 -8.60
C HIS A 372 -6.28 -8.23 -9.15
N GLY A 373 -5.24 -7.51 -8.78
CA GLY A 373 -3.86 -7.84 -9.15
C GLY A 373 -3.47 -9.24 -8.69
N VAL A 374 -3.77 -9.59 -7.43
CA VAL A 374 -3.52 -10.95 -6.91
C VAL A 374 -4.39 -11.99 -7.60
N TYR A 375 -5.67 -11.69 -7.90
CA TYR A 375 -6.53 -12.62 -8.62
C TYR A 375 -6.02 -12.91 -10.03
N TYR A 376 -5.64 -11.88 -10.80
CA TYR A 376 -5.17 -12.10 -12.16
C TYR A 376 -3.79 -12.75 -12.20
N LEU A 377 -2.86 -12.31 -11.36
CA LEU A 377 -1.50 -12.85 -11.35
C LEU A 377 -1.39 -14.22 -10.66
N TYR A 378 -2.20 -14.49 -9.63
CA TYR A 378 -2.08 -15.72 -8.82
C TYR A 378 -3.39 -16.52 -8.69
N GLY A 379 -4.41 -16.14 -9.43
CA GLY A 379 -5.69 -16.83 -9.51
C GLY A 379 -6.51 -16.78 -8.22
N LEU A 380 -7.60 -17.54 -8.25
CA LEU A 380 -8.48 -17.70 -7.10
C LEU A 380 -7.72 -18.26 -5.87
N THR A 381 -6.77 -19.16 -6.08
CA THR A 381 -5.98 -19.75 -5.00
C THR A 381 -5.12 -18.69 -4.29
N GLY A 382 -4.44 -17.82 -5.05
CA GLY A 382 -3.68 -16.71 -4.48
C GLY A 382 -4.56 -15.72 -3.74
N LEU A 383 -5.72 -15.40 -4.30
CA LEU A 383 -6.70 -14.51 -3.65
C LEU A 383 -7.24 -15.10 -2.33
N VAL A 384 -7.57 -16.40 -2.32
CA VAL A 384 -8.06 -17.09 -1.10
C VAL A 384 -6.97 -17.13 -0.02
N LEU A 385 -5.71 -17.38 -0.41
CA LEU A 385 -4.59 -17.36 0.54
C LEU A 385 -4.39 -15.97 1.14
N LEU A 386 -4.42 -14.92 0.32
CA LEU A 386 -4.29 -13.53 0.80
C LEU A 386 -5.49 -13.12 1.67
N ALA A 387 -6.71 -13.35 1.20
CA ALA A 387 -7.92 -13.02 1.95
C ALA A 387 -7.99 -13.79 3.27
N GLY A 388 -7.69 -15.10 3.25
CA GLY A 388 -7.62 -15.93 4.45
C GLY A 388 -6.59 -15.44 5.46
N PHE A 389 -5.41 -15.02 4.98
CA PHE A 389 -4.37 -14.41 5.81
C PHE A 389 -4.86 -13.12 6.48
N LEU A 390 -5.43 -12.20 5.72
CA LEU A 390 -5.95 -10.93 6.24
C LEU A 390 -7.11 -11.13 7.21
N LEU A 391 -8.08 -11.99 6.85
CA LEU A 391 -9.23 -12.29 7.69
C LEU A 391 -8.85 -13.00 8.99
N PHE A 392 -7.82 -13.86 8.97
CA PHE A 392 -7.29 -14.49 10.19
C PHE A 392 -6.79 -13.44 11.18
N PHE A 393 -5.98 -12.48 10.73
CA PHE A 393 -5.47 -11.44 11.63
C PHE A 393 -6.55 -10.46 12.06
N ALA A 394 -7.43 -10.02 11.15
CA ALA A 394 -8.56 -9.15 11.47
C ALA A 394 -9.52 -9.81 12.46
N GLY A 395 -9.91 -11.08 12.20
CA GLY A 395 -10.78 -11.83 13.09
C GLY A 395 -10.15 -12.05 14.48
N ARG A 396 -8.85 -12.34 14.52
CA ARG A 396 -8.12 -12.48 15.79
C ARG A 396 -8.06 -11.15 16.56
N ALA A 397 -7.88 -10.03 15.85
CA ALA A 397 -7.88 -8.70 16.45
C ALA A 397 -9.27 -8.38 17.03
N LEU A 398 -10.32 -8.52 16.24
CA LEU A 398 -11.71 -8.28 16.65
C LEU A 398 -12.12 -9.18 17.85
N TRP A 399 -11.75 -10.46 17.80
CA TRP A 399 -12.04 -11.40 18.90
C TRP A 399 -11.35 -10.98 20.21
N ARG A 400 -10.10 -10.51 20.16
CA ARG A 400 -9.41 -9.97 21.33
C ARG A 400 -10.08 -8.70 21.85
N MET A 401 -10.45 -7.79 20.97
CA MET A 401 -11.19 -6.57 21.32
C MET A 401 -12.50 -6.90 22.06
N ALA A 402 -13.25 -7.87 21.57
CA ALA A 402 -14.49 -8.29 22.20
C ALA A 402 -14.31 -8.93 23.60
N ARG A 403 -13.21 -9.68 23.79
CA ARG A 403 -12.93 -10.37 25.07
C ARG A 403 -12.29 -9.51 26.13
N GLU A 404 -11.46 -8.55 25.74
CA GLU A 404 -10.68 -7.74 26.69
C GLU A 404 -10.80 -6.24 26.41
N PRO A 405 -12.01 -5.66 26.34
CA PRO A 405 -12.21 -4.27 25.91
C PRO A 405 -11.48 -3.24 26.78
N ARG A 406 -11.21 -3.56 28.05
CA ARG A 406 -10.52 -2.68 28.99
C ARG A 406 -8.99 -2.72 28.91
N ARG A 407 -8.40 -3.76 28.28
CA ARG A 407 -6.95 -3.90 28.13
C ARG A 407 -6.45 -3.39 26.78
N LEU A 408 -7.35 -3.09 25.87
CA LEU A 408 -7.03 -2.79 24.49
C LEU A 408 -7.12 -1.29 24.22
N SER A 409 -5.99 -0.64 24.27
CA SER A 409 -5.74 0.41 23.29
C SER A 409 -5.61 -0.27 21.92
N LEU A 410 -6.00 0.38 20.81
CA LEU A 410 -5.83 -0.12 19.43
C LEU A 410 -4.41 -0.61 19.12
N ILE A 411 -3.43 -0.26 19.95
CA ILE A 411 -2.01 -0.64 19.84
C ILE A 411 -1.74 -2.07 20.38
N HIS A 412 -2.65 -2.64 21.16
CA HIS A 412 -2.51 -4.01 21.67
C HIS A 412 -3.06 -5.09 20.73
N ILE A 413 -3.64 -4.69 19.61
CA ILE A 413 -4.14 -5.57 18.55
C ILE A 413 -3.02 -6.02 17.62
#